data_b20115b3f5ca5cea7080aea2c0269b24
#
_entry.id   b20115b3f5ca5cea7080aea2c0269b24
#
_cell.length_a   1.000
_cell.length_b   1.000
_cell.length_c   1.000
_cell.angle_alpha   90.00
_cell.angle_beta   90.00
_cell.angle_gamma   90.00
#
_symmetry.space_group_name_H-M   'P 1'
#
loop_
_entity.id
_entity.type
_entity.pdbx_description
1 polymer ?
#
loop_
_entity_poly.entity_id
_entity_poly.type
_entity_poly.pdbx_seq_one_letter_code
_entity_poly.pdbx_strand_id
1 'polypeptide(L)' 'MTRLRVNGEEAELAAGTVAELLVERGIDPNARFLAVAVNGAVVRRAEWAAAALSAGDAVEIVRPFQGG' A
#
# COMPACT_ATOMS: atom_id res chain seq x y z
N MET A 1 1.59 6.53 -14.92
CA MET A 1 2.30 5.98 -13.76
C MET A 1 2.35 7.05 -12.67
N THR A 2 2.21 6.62 -11.45
CA THR A 2 2.23 7.52 -10.31
C THR A 2 3.49 7.27 -9.51
N ARG A 3 4.25 8.33 -9.22
CA ARG A 3 5.44 8.21 -8.39
C ARG A 3 5.10 8.53 -6.95
N LEU A 4 5.39 7.58 -6.07
CA LEU A 4 5.14 7.72 -4.65
C LEU A 4 6.20 6.94 -3.89
N ARG A 5 6.07 6.89 -2.56
CA ARG A 5 7.00 6.13 -1.74
C ARG A 5 6.27 4.97 -1.11
N VAL A 6 6.93 3.81 -1.14
CA VAL A 6 6.41 2.64 -0.47
C VAL A 6 7.48 2.17 0.51
N ASN A 7 7.17 2.21 1.79
CA ASN A 7 8.09 1.84 2.86
C ASN A 7 9.43 2.57 2.74
N GLY A 8 9.36 3.87 2.44
CA GLY A 8 10.52 4.72 2.38
C GLY A 8 11.28 4.70 1.06
N GLU A 9 10.85 3.89 0.11
CA GLU A 9 11.52 3.79 -1.19
C GLU A 9 10.63 4.35 -2.28
N GLU A 10 11.24 5.12 -3.18
CA GLU A 10 10.49 5.66 -4.31
C GLU A 10 10.13 4.57 -5.28
N ALA A 11 8.91 4.65 -5.80
CA ALA A 11 8.41 3.68 -6.75
C ALA A 11 7.48 4.37 -7.73
N GLU A 12 7.46 3.87 -8.97
CA GLU A 12 6.49 4.30 -9.96
C GLU A 12 5.54 3.13 -10.19
N LEU A 13 4.25 3.38 -9.97
CA LEU A 13 3.28 2.32 -10.01
C LEU A 13 2.12 2.71 -10.91
N ALA A 14 1.53 1.69 -11.55
CA ALA A 14 0.31 1.90 -12.32
C ALA A 14 -0.91 1.96 -11.41
N ALA A 15 -0.76 1.49 -10.18
CA ALA A 15 -1.88 1.40 -9.24
C ALA A 15 -2.47 2.77 -8.94
N GLY A 16 -3.79 2.84 -8.90
CA GLY A 16 -4.51 4.06 -8.54
C GLY A 16 -5.12 4.00 -7.16
N THR A 17 -5.14 2.83 -6.53
CA THR A 17 -5.71 2.65 -5.18
C THR A 17 -4.78 1.81 -4.34
N VAL A 18 -5.03 1.80 -3.03
CA VAL A 18 -4.25 0.97 -2.10
C VAL A 18 -4.38 -0.51 -2.49
N ALA A 19 -5.60 -0.96 -2.79
CA ALA A 19 -5.79 -2.36 -3.16
C ALA A 19 -4.98 -2.73 -4.40
N GLU A 20 -4.98 -1.87 -5.40
CA GLU A 20 -4.21 -2.12 -6.62
C GLU A 20 -2.71 -2.11 -6.35
N LEU A 21 -2.28 -1.23 -5.46
CA LEU A 21 -0.86 -1.17 -5.11
C LEU A 21 -0.41 -2.49 -4.48
N LEU A 22 -1.21 -3.04 -3.59
CA LEU A 22 -0.85 -4.31 -2.95
C LEU A 22 -0.72 -5.41 -3.98
N VAL A 23 -1.66 -5.50 -4.92
CA VAL A 23 -1.59 -6.51 -5.97
C VAL A 23 -0.36 -6.30 -6.84
N GLU A 24 -0.09 -5.07 -7.21
CA GLU A 24 1.07 -4.76 -8.05
C GLU A 24 2.38 -5.13 -7.39
N ARG A 25 2.43 -5.03 -6.05
CA ARG A 25 3.62 -5.40 -5.28
C ARG A 25 3.68 -6.89 -4.94
N GLY A 26 2.71 -7.67 -5.42
CA GLY A 26 2.69 -9.09 -5.14
C GLY A 26 2.21 -9.45 -3.74
N ILE A 27 1.49 -8.55 -3.10
CA ILE A 27 0.99 -8.77 -1.74
C ILE A 27 -0.48 -9.13 -1.82
N ASP A 28 -0.85 -10.23 -1.16
CA ASP A 28 -2.25 -10.66 -1.11
C ASP A 28 -3.05 -9.68 -0.24
N PRO A 29 -4.03 -8.97 -0.82
CA PRO A 29 -4.81 -8.01 -0.03
C PRO A 29 -5.64 -8.66 1.06
N ASN A 30 -5.80 -9.99 1.00
CA ASN A 30 -6.54 -10.72 2.02
C ASN A 30 -5.64 -11.32 3.09
N ALA A 31 -4.35 -11.01 3.04
CA ALA A 31 -3.41 -11.55 4.02
C ALA A 31 -3.78 -11.07 5.42
N ARG A 32 -3.57 -11.95 6.40
CA ARG A 32 -3.84 -11.62 7.79
C ARG A 32 -2.79 -10.64 8.31
N PHE A 33 -3.22 -9.79 9.22
CA PHE A 33 -2.33 -8.87 9.95
C PHE A 33 -1.62 -7.88 9.03
N LEU A 34 -2.16 -7.68 7.83
CA LEU A 34 -1.65 -6.70 6.91
C LEU A 34 -2.23 -5.33 7.25
N ALA A 35 -1.39 -4.33 7.38
CA ALA A 35 -1.82 -2.97 7.67
C ALA A 35 -1.21 -2.01 6.67
N VAL A 36 -1.96 -0.98 6.32
CA VAL A 36 -1.51 0.03 5.35
C VAL A 36 -1.80 1.41 5.92
N ALA A 37 -0.82 2.30 5.81
CA ALA A 37 -0.99 3.70 6.14
C ALA A 37 -0.58 4.53 4.95
N VAL A 38 -1.30 5.63 4.72
CA VAL A 38 -0.97 6.58 3.66
C VAL A 38 -0.79 7.94 4.32
N ASN A 39 0.39 8.51 4.13
CA ASN A 39 0.75 9.81 4.73
C ASN A 39 0.50 9.83 6.24
N GLY A 40 0.83 8.71 6.89
CA GLY A 40 0.71 8.60 8.34
C GLY A 40 -0.67 8.24 8.85
N ALA A 41 -1.66 8.07 7.97
CA ALA A 41 -3.02 7.73 8.38
C ALA A 41 -3.33 6.29 7.99
N VAL A 42 -3.78 5.51 8.97
CA VAL A 42 -4.12 4.10 8.70
C VAL A 42 -5.35 4.05 7.80
N VAL A 43 -5.25 3.21 6.77
CA VAL A 43 -6.36 2.96 5.84
C VAL A 43 -6.91 1.59 6.16
N ARG A 44 -8.17 1.53 6.56
CA ARG A 44 -8.78 0.27 6.93
C ARG A 44 -8.98 -0.62 5.70
N ARG A 45 -8.89 -1.93 5.93
CA ARG A 45 -8.98 -2.89 4.83
C ARG A 45 -10.23 -2.67 3.98
N ALA A 46 -11.35 -2.37 4.63
CA ALA A 46 -12.61 -2.17 3.90
C ALA A 46 -12.55 -0.98 2.94
N GLU A 47 -11.57 -0.09 3.10
CA GLU A 47 -11.46 1.11 2.29
C GLU A 47 -10.36 1.03 1.23
N TRP A 48 -9.59 -0.06 1.23
CA TRP A 48 -8.42 -0.13 0.33
C TRP A 48 -8.79 0.01 -1.14
N ALA A 49 -9.93 -0.56 -1.54
CA ALA A 49 -10.33 -0.51 -2.95
C ALA A 49 -10.78 0.89 -3.38
N ALA A 50 -11.16 1.74 -2.42
CA ALA A 50 -11.60 3.10 -2.70
C ALA A 50 -10.55 4.15 -2.33
N ALA A 51 -9.47 3.77 -1.67
CA ALA A 51 -8.47 4.72 -1.21
C ALA A 51 -7.54 5.09 -2.37
N ALA A 52 -7.78 6.23 -2.96
CA ALA A 52 -7.01 6.70 -4.12
C ALA A 52 -5.61 7.13 -3.71
N LEU A 53 -4.64 6.84 -4.57
CA LEU A 53 -3.26 7.23 -4.37
C LEU A 53 -2.92 8.40 -5.28
N SER A 54 -2.10 9.30 -4.77
CA SER A 54 -1.66 10.48 -5.51
C SER A 54 -0.15 10.54 -5.54
N ALA A 55 0.38 11.24 -6.52
CA ALA A 55 1.81 11.43 -6.62
C ALA A 55 2.34 12.06 -5.34
N GLY A 56 3.45 11.54 -4.85
CA GLY A 56 4.08 12.06 -3.64
C GLY A 56 3.57 11.43 -2.36
N ASP A 57 2.56 10.57 -2.42
CA ASP A 57 2.07 9.91 -1.22
C ASP A 57 3.15 9.01 -0.62
N ALA A 58 3.17 8.94 0.70
CA ALA A 58 4.04 8.04 1.45
C ALA A 58 3.18 6.90 1.98
N VAL A 59 3.36 5.72 1.41
CA VAL A 59 2.59 4.54 1.78
C VAL A 59 3.46 3.63 2.63
N GLU A 60 2.92 3.18 3.76
CA GLU A 60 3.60 2.23 4.62
C GLU A 60 2.78 0.95 4.67
N ILE A 61 3.43 -0.16 4.39
CA ILE A 61 2.80 -1.47 4.42
C ILE A 61 3.49 -2.28 5.50
N VAL A 62 2.71 -2.70 6.48
CA VAL A 62 3.22 -3.51 7.58
C VAL A 62 2.67 -4.90 7.42
N ARG A 63 3.58 -5.86 7.28
CA ARG A 63 3.24 -7.27 7.16
C ARG A 63 3.73 -8.01 8.39
N PRO A 64 3.09 -9.12 8.75
CA PRO A 64 3.59 -9.91 9.86
C PRO A 64 4.99 -10.44 9.53
N PHE A 65 5.76 -10.67 10.57
CA PHE A 65 7.08 -11.24 10.41
C PHE A 65 6.96 -12.61 9.74
N GLN A 66 7.75 -12.81 8.71
CA GLN A 66 7.66 -14.04 7.91
C GLN A 66 8.43 -15.20 8.52
N GLY A 67 9.15 -14.96 9.58
CA GLY A 67 9.82 -16.04 10.25
C GLY A 67 11.09 -16.53 9.56
N GLY A 68 11.57 -15.71 8.72
CA GLY A 68 12.80 -16.08 8.00
C GLY A 68 12.57 -17.07 6.96
#